data_c0f06f9fed5b9a8789226aa863bd99fa
#
_entry.id   c0f06f9fed5b9a8789226aa863bd99fa
#
_cell.length_a   1.000
_cell.length_b   1.000
_cell.length_c   1.000
_cell.angle_alpha   90.00
_cell.angle_beta   90.00
_cell.angle_gamma   90.00
#
_symmetry.space_group_name_H-M   'P 1'
#
loop_
_entity.id
_entity.type
_entity.pdbx_description
1 polymer ?
#
loop_
_entity_poly.entity_id
_entity_poly.type
_entity_poly.pdbx_seq_one_letter_code
_entity_poly.pdbx_strand_id
1 'polypeptide(L)'
;MSDLRDAAQQAVIYSLPLYEMARMRSATCPRRGPGGEFAATERESTLRWCNGFTHSRALLTPANREVVSPNNDTLYDNTWLDLSDGPLLIELPDMGERY
;
A
#
# COMPACT_ATOMS: atom_id res chain seq x y z
N MET A 1 29.70 3.40 -24.03
CA MET A 1 28.30 3.79 -24.30
C MET A 1 27.33 2.64 -24.06
N SER A 2 27.61 1.40 -24.55
CA SER A 2 26.81 0.21 -24.23
C SER A 2 26.73 -0.05 -22.73
N ASP A 3 27.86 -0.03 -22.02
CA ASP A 3 27.93 -0.32 -20.57
C ASP A 3 27.08 0.62 -19.71
N LEU A 4 27.06 1.92 -20.05
CA LEU A 4 26.22 2.88 -19.32
C LEU A 4 24.73 2.66 -19.56
N ARG A 5 24.38 2.31 -20.79
CA ARG A 5 22.99 1.99 -21.15
C ARG A 5 22.52 0.72 -20.44
N ASP A 6 23.35 -0.31 -20.43
CA ASP A 6 23.06 -1.58 -19.80
C ASP A 6 22.96 -1.40 -18.27
N ALA A 7 23.87 -0.64 -17.67
CA ALA A 7 23.81 -0.32 -16.25
C ALA A 7 22.54 0.46 -15.87
N ALA A 8 22.16 1.44 -16.71
CA ALA A 8 20.94 2.20 -16.50
C ALA A 8 19.68 1.31 -16.61
N GLN A 9 19.66 0.41 -17.59
CA GLN A 9 18.55 -0.54 -17.74
C GLN A 9 18.44 -1.49 -16.57
N GLN A 10 19.54 -2.03 -16.08
CA GLN A 10 19.56 -2.87 -14.90
C GLN A 10 19.12 -2.12 -13.64
N ALA A 11 19.54 -0.86 -13.48
CA ALA A 11 19.11 -0.03 -12.35
C ALA A 11 17.60 0.20 -12.36
N VAL A 12 16.99 0.43 -13.52
CA VAL A 12 15.52 0.56 -13.65
C VAL A 12 14.83 -0.74 -13.23
N ILE A 13 15.29 -1.90 -13.73
CA ILE A 13 14.71 -3.19 -13.39
C ILE A 13 14.85 -3.47 -11.89
N TYR A 14 16.02 -3.19 -11.32
CA TYR A 14 16.28 -3.38 -9.90
C TYR A 14 15.40 -2.50 -9.00
N SER A 15 15.16 -1.26 -9.40
CA SER A 15 14.38 -0.30 -8.62
C SER A 15 12.86 -0.43 -8.82
N LEU A 16 12.41 -1.21 -9.80
CA LEU A 16 10.99 -1.31 -10.16
C LEU A 16 10.09 -1.72 -8.99
N PRO A 17 10.42 -2.71 -8.15
CA PRO A 17 9.58 -3.06 -7.01
C PRO A 17 9.41 -1.90 -6.02
N LEU A 18 10.48 -1.17 -5.72
CA LEU A 18 10.42 0.00 -4.84
C LEU A 18 9.59 1.12 -5.46
N TYR A 19 9.76 1.38 -6.75
CA TYR A 19 8.97 2.36 -7.49
C TYR A 19 7.48 2.03 -7.46
N GLU A 20 7.11 0.78 -7.71
CA GLU A 20 5.71 0.35 -7.70
C GLU A 20 5.08 0.45 -6.30
N MET A 21 5.82 0.11 -5.24
CA MET A 21 5.36 0.28 -3.87
C MET A 21 5.16 1.77 -3.52
N ALA A 22 6.09 2.63 -3.91
CA ALA A 22 5.96 4.07 -3.72
C ALA A 22 4.77 4.66 -4.49
N ARG A 23 4.56 4.19 -5.72
CA ARG A 23 3.41 4.57 -6.55
C ARG A 23 2.09 4.15 -5.90
N MET A 24 2.01 2.92 -5.44
CA MET A 24 0.82 2.39 -4.76
C MET A 24 0.54 3.18 -3.47
N ARG A 25 1.57 3.46 -2.67
CA ARG A 25 1.42 4.29 -1.47
C ARG A 25 0.88 5.68 -1.82
N SER A 26 1.43 6.32 -2.85
CA SER A 26 0.99 7.66 -3.27
C SER A 26 -0.46 7.67 -3.76
N ALA A 27 -0.93 6.58 -4.35
CA ALA A 27 -2.29 6.46 -4.86
C ALA A 27 -3.32 6.10 -3.77
N THR A 28 -2.91 5.41 -2.72
CA THR A 28 -3.83 4.83 -1.73
C THR A 28 -3.74 5.48 -0.35
N CYS A 29 -2.59 6.07 0.00
CA CYS A 29 -2.42 6.73 1.30
C CYS A 29 -2.84 8.19 1.21
N PRO A 30 -3.80 8.64 2.02
CA PRO A 30 -4.20 10.04 2.02
C PRO A 30 -3.03 10.93 2.46
N ARG A 31 -2.88 12.05 1.77
CA ARG A 31 -1.87 13.06 2.09
C ARG A 31 -2.49 14.11 2.99
N ARG A 32 -1.72 14.51 3.98
CA ARG A 32 -2.07 15.66 4.80
C ARG A 32 -1.83 16.96 4.02
N GLY A 33 -2.84 17.78 3.89
CA GLY A 33 -2.73 19.13 3.34
C GLY A 33 -2.06 20.10 4.32
N PRO A 34 -1.75 21.32 3.87
CA PRO A 34 -1.09 22.35 4.68
C PRO A 34 -1.87 22.73 5.96
N GLY A 35 -3.18 22.61 5.95
CA GLY A 35 -4.06 22.88 7.10
C GLY A 35 -4.31 21.67 8.00
N GLY A 36 -3.65 20.54 7.73
CA GLY A 36 -3.84 19.30 8.48
C GLY A 36 -5.03 18.44 7.99
N GLU A 37 -5.78 18.92 6.99
CA GLU A 37 -6.85 18.17 6.34
C GLU A 37 -6.28 16.99 5.52
N PHE A 38 -7.09 15.94 5.36
CA PHE A 38 -6.76 14.86 4.46
C PHE A 38 -7.40 15.11 3.08
N ALA A 39 -6.59 14.99 2.04
CA ALA A 39 -7.14 14.99 0.69
C ALA A 39 -8.10 13.81 0.54
N ALA A 40 -9.34 14.11 0.19
CA ALA A 40 -10.29 13.08 -0.17
C ALA A 40 -9.78 12.34 -1.40
N THR A 41 -9.65 11.04 -1.29
CA THR A 41 -9.44 10.21 -2.47
C THR A 41 -10.80 9.82 -3.02
N GLU A 42 -10.93 9.77 -4.32
CA GLU A 42 -12.20 9.45 -4.99
C GLU A 42 -12.73 8.04 -4.65
N ARG A 43 -11.94 7.22 -3.95
CA ARG A 43 -12.28 5.82 -3.64
C ARG A 43 -11.98 5.48 -2.19
N GLU A 44 -12.95 5.69 -1.32
CA GLU A 44 -12.85 5.30 0.09
C GLU A 44 -12.50 3.82 0.29
N SER A 45 -12.93 2.94 -0.62
CA SER A 45 -12.68 1.50 -0.53
C SER A 45 -11.22 1.09 -0.72
N THR A 46 -10.38 1.99 -1.24
CA THR A 46 -8.95 1.72 -1.48
C THR A 46 -8.03 2.51 -0.58
N LEU A 47 -8.58 3.32 0.33
CA LEU A 47 -7.78 4.08 1.29
C LEU A 47 -7.04 3.16 2.24
N ARG A 48 -5.76 3.43 2.40
CA ARG A 48 -4.88 2.75 3.36
C ARG A 48 -4.16 3.79 4.18
N TRP A 49 -4.56 3.90 5.42
CA TRP A 49 -3.98 4.87 6.34
C TRP A 49 -2.55 4.51 6.72
N CYS A 50 -1.75 5.55 7.02
CA CYS A 50 -0.45 5.35 7.62
C CYS A 50 -0.63 5.15 9.13
N ASN A 51 -0.06 4.07 9.67
CA ASN A 51 -0.16 3.68 11.08
C ASN A 51 -1.58 3.48 11.61
N GLY A 52 -2.51 3.17 10.73
CA GLY A 52 -3.88 2.83 11.08
C GLY A 52 -4.44 1.81 10.10
N PHE A 53 -5.12 0.79 10.59
CA PHE A 53 -5.68 -0.24 9.73
C PHE A 53 -6.93 0.24 9.01
N THR A 54 -7.01 -0.10 7.74
CA THR A 54 -8.23 -0.03 6.94
C THR A 54 -8.75 -1.43 6.75
N HIS A 55 -9.98 -1.66 7.18
CA HIS A 55 -10.64 -2.96 7.14
C HIS A 55 -11.51 -3.08 5.89
N SER A 56 -11.23 -4.06 5.06
CA SER A 56 -12.09 -4.37 3.91
C SER A 56 -13.34 -5.09 4.39
N ARG A 57 -14.51 -4.59 4.02
CA ARG A 57 -15.81 -5.18 4.36
C ARG A 57 -16.47 -5.91 3.21
N ALA A 58 -15.84 -5.87 2.03
CA ALA A 58 -16.30 -6.54 0.83
C ALA A 58 -15.12 -7.17 0.11
N LEU A 59 -15.37 -8.26 -0.57
CA LEU A 59 -14.38 -8.91 -1.43
C LEU A 59 -14.04 -8.03 -2.62
N LEU A 60 -12.81 -8.15 -3.10
CA LEU A 60 -12.38 -7.45 -4.30
C LEU A 60 -13.11 -7.97 -5.53
N THR A 61 -13.37 -7.08 -6.45
CA THR A 61 -14.04 -7.36 -7.71
C THR A 61 -13.14 -6.94 -8.89
N PRO A 62 -13.47 -7.30 -10.12
CA PRO A 62 -12.72 -6.87 -11.31
C PRO A 62 -12.65 -5.34 -11.49
N ALA A 63 -13.46 -4.58 -10.76
CA ALA A 63 -13.39 -3.11 -10.74
C ALA A 63 -12.18 -2.57 -9.94
N ASN A 64 -11.61 -3.38 -9.06
CA ASN A 64 -10.42 -3.03 -8.30
C ASN A 64 -9.17 -3.26 -9.15
N ARG A 65 -8.48 -2.18 -9.49
CA ARG A 65 -7.35 -2.20 -10.45
C ARG A 65 -6.03 -1.69 -9.87
N GLU A 66 -5.94 -1.54 -8.56
CA GLU A 66 -4.76 -0.99 -7.88
C GLU A 66 -3.57 -1.96 -7.93
N VAL A 67 -3.86 -3.25 -7.96
CA VAL A 67 -2.88 -4.32 -8.07
C VAL A 67 -3.27 -5.30 -9.16
N VAL A 68 -2.27 -6.01 -9.68
CA VAL A 68 -2.49 -7.07 -10.66
C VAL A 68 -2.91 -8.35 -9.96
N SER A 69 -4.00 -8.96 -10.41
CA SER A 69 -4.51 -10.25 -9.90
C SER A 69 -4.69 -10.26 -8.37
N PRO A 70 -5.48 -9.33 -7.80
CA PRO A 70 -5.71 -9.33 -6.38
C PRO A 70 -6.50 -10.57 -5.96
N ASN A 71 -6.25 -11.05 -4.72
CA ASN A 71 -7.06 -12.10 -4.14
C ASN A 71 -8.49 -11.58 -3.89
N ASN A 72 -9.47 -12.32 -4.36
CA ASN A 72 -10.90 -12.01 -4.21
C ASN A 72 -11.66 -12.98 -3.29
N ASP A 73 -10.94 -13.86 -2.59
CA ASP A 73 -11.54 -14.89 -1.74
C ASP A 73 -11.54 -14.51 -0.25
N THR A 74 -10.71 -13.56 0.15
CA THR A 74 -10.54 -13.15 1.54
C THR A 74 -10.69 -11.65 1.72
N LEU A 75 -11.06 -11.23 2.91
CA LEU A 75 -11.05 -9.83 3.32
C LEU A 75 -9.65 -9.44 3.79
N TYR A 76 -9.31 -8.18 3.59
CA TYR A 76 -8.01 -7.63 3.95
C TYR A 76 -8.11 -6.56 5.01
N ASP A 77 -7.14 -6.59 5.92
CA ASP A 77 -6.79 -5.47 6.77
C ASP A 77 -5.46 -4.90 6.26
N ASN A 78 -5.46 -3.64 5.90
CA ASN A 78 -4.30 -2.99 5.29
C ASN A 78 -3.90 -1.74 6.05
N THR A 79 -2.60 -1.52 6.11
CA THR A 79 -2.01 -0.27 6.59
C THR A 79 -0.68 -0.02 5.90
N TRP A 80 -0.30 1.24 5.81
CA TRP A 80 1.08 1.64 5.54
C TRP A 80 1.77 1.93 6.86
N LEU A 81 2.95 1.37 7.07
CA LEU A 81 3.73 1.59 8.29
C LEU A 81 4.75 2.71 8.06
N ASP A 82 4.74 3.69 8.93
CA ASP A 82 5.78 4.71 9.02
C ASP A 82 6.48 4.58 10.37
N LEU A 83 7.73 4.15 10.34
CA LEU A 83 8.55 3.89 11.52
C LEU A 83 9.50 5.05 11.85
N SER A 84 9.34 6.20 11.20
CA SER A 84 10.23 7.36 11.41
C SER A 84 10.19 7.91 12.85
N ASP A 85 9.05 7.78 13.51
CA ASP A 85 8.88 8.24 14.91
C ASP A 85 9.13 7.13 15.95
N GLY A 86 9.48 5.92 15.52
CA GLY A 86 9.77 4.80 16.40
C GLY A 86 9.05 3.50 15.98
N PRO A 87 9.17 2.45 16.78
CA PRO A 87 8.56 1.17 16.52
C PRO A 87 7.04 1.23 16.69
N LEU A 88 6.34 0.34 15.97
CA LEU A 88 4.89 0.16 16.07
C LEU A 88 4.60 -1.22 16.65
N LEU A 89 3.63 -1.26 17.56
CA LEU A 89 3.09 -2.50 18.09
C LEU A 89 1.81 -2.85 17.33
N ILE A 90 1.77 -4.06 16.78
CA ILE A 90 0.56 -4.62 16.17
C ILE A 90 -0.01 -5.64 17.14
N GLU A 91 -1.23 -5.40 17.57
CA GLU A 91 -1.96 -6.29 18.45
C GLU A 91 -3.03 -7.04 17.64
N LEU A 92 -3.02 -8.36 17.72
CA LEU A 92 -4.01 -9.21 17.08
C LEU A 92 -4.90 -9.85 18.15
N PRO A 93 -6.22 -9.98 17.89
CA PRO A 93 -7.09 -10.73 18.79
C PRO A 93 -6.70 -12.21 18.81
N ASP A 94 -7.12 -12.90 19.85
CA ASP A 94 -7.02 -14.37 19.89
C ASP A 94 -7.84 -14.96 18.73
N MET A 95 -7.16 -15.66 17.85
CA MET A 95 -7.77 -16.28 16.66
C MET A 95 -8.02 -17.79 16.83
N GLY A 96 -7.80 -18.34 18.04
CA GLY A 96 -7.94 -19.75 18.31
C GLY A 96 -6.95 -20.58 17.50
N GLU A 97 -7.46 -21.59 16.78
CA GLU A 97 -6.64 -22.46 15.93
C GLU A 97 -6.36 -21.90 14.53
N ARG A 98 -6.76 -20.67 14.25
CA ARG A 98 -6.50 -19.98 12.97
C ARG A 98 -5.22 -19.17 13.07
N TYR A 99 -4.33 -19.38 12.10
CA TYR A 99 -3.06 -18.64 12.00
C TYR A 99 -3.12 -17.68 10.82
#